data_d4c8a9dda9c17e6ccd09701bffb5df5c
#
_entry.id   d4c8a9dda9c17e6ccd09701bffb5df5c
#
_cell.length_a   1.000
_cell.length_b   1.000
_cell.length_c   1.000
_cell.angle_alpha   90.00
_cell.angle_beta   90.00
_cell.angle_gamma   90.00
#
_symmetry.space_group_name_H-M   'P 1'
#
loop_
_entity.id
_entity.type
_entity.pdbx_description
1 polymer ?
#
loop_
_entity_poly.entity_id
_entity_poly.type
_entity_poly.pdbx_seq_one_letter_code
_entity_poly.pdbx_strand_id
1 'polypeptide(L)'
;DFGSQVTKLIARRIRDLGVYSEIIPPAAIKRLKKYNNIKGIIFSGGPSTVTKNKFQTIPKDLFKKKIPILGICYGLQLIAKLFGGKIKSLKKKREFGRAFLLNRRSSLLTKNFYKSSKAVWMSHEDAVIKLPKNFKVVASTKESRLTIIENTKEKIYGVQFHPEITHTDNGKQIFKNFLFKICNIKKKWNIASQKQ
;
A
#
# COMPACT_ATOMS: atom_id res chain seq x y z
N ASP A 1 -4.28 9.01 5.11
CA ASP A 1 -5.61 8.80 4.50
C ASP A 1 -5.78 9.73 3.31
N PHE A 2 -6.00 9.16 2.13
CA PHE A 2 -6.27 9.90 0.90
C PHE A 2 -7.76 9.96 0.54
N GLY A 3 -8.63 9.74 1.53
CA GLY A 3 -10.08 9.82 1.39
C GLY A 3 -10.75 8.51 0.97
N SER A 4 -10.09 7.38 1.16
CA SER A 4 -10.73 6.08 0.92
C SER A 4 -11.80 5.79 1.95
N GLN A 5 -12.95 5.28 1.49
CA GLN A 5 -14.00 4.79 2.37
C GLN A 5 -13.55 3.59 3.24
N VAL A 6 -12.49 2.90 2.82
CA VAL A 6 -11.96 1.70 3.51
C VAL A 6 -10.69 1.97 4.32
N THR A 7 -10.27 3.24 4.49
CA THR A 7 -9.07 3.56 5.32
C THR A 7 -9.22 3.08 6.76
N LYS A 8 -10.42 3.23 7.35
CA LYS A 8 -10.69 2.72 8.70
C LYS A 8 -10.53 1.20 8.80
N LEU A 9 -10.81 0.48 7.71
CA LEU A 9 -10.63 -0.97 7.65
C LEU A 9 -9.15 -1.34 7.64
N ILE A 10 -8.28 -0.58 6.95
CA ILE A 10 -6.83 -0.76 7.02
C ILE A 10 -6.36 -0.65 8.48
N ALA A 11 -6.72 0.43 9.16
CA ALA A 11 -6.35 0.65 10.56
C ALA A 11 -6.86 -0.47 11.48
N ARG A 12 -8.09 -0.94 11.26
CA ARG A 12 -8.67 -2.08 12.00
C ARG A 12 -7.86 -3.36 11.77
N ARG A 13 -7.51 -3.69 10.51
CA ARG A 13 -6.68 -4.88 10.20
C ARG A 13 -5.33 -4.85 10.90
N ILE A 14 -4.71 -3.67 11.02
CA ILE A 14 -3.44 -3.50 11.71
C ILE A 14 -3.61 -3.72 13.22
N ARG A 15 -4.66 -3.15 13.82
CA ARG A 15 -4.97 -3.30 15.25
C ARG A 15 -5.34 -4.76 15.59
N ASP A 16 -6.07 -5.45 14.71
CA ASP A 16 -6.37 -6.88 14.84
C ASP A 16 -5.10 -7.77 14.81
N LEU A 17 -4.00 -7.22 14.32
CA LEU A 17 -2.67 -7.86 14.38
C LEU A 17 -1.88 -7.50 15.64
N GLY A 18 -2.45 -6.70 16.55
CA GLY A 18 -1.81 -6.26 17.78
C GLY A 18 -0.79 -5.15 17.57
N VAL A 19 -0.99 -4.28 16.58
CA VAL A 19 -0.14 -3.12 16.29
C VAL A 19 -0.96 -1.84 16.37
N TYR A 20 -0.46 -0.86 17.13
CA TYR A 20 -1.07 0.47 17.20
C TYR A 20 -1.00 1.18 15.85
N SER A 21 -2.07 1.89 15.48
CA SER A 21 -2.14 2.67 14.24
C SER A 21 -2.99 3.93 14.40
N GLU A 22 -2.57 5.01 13.77
CA GLU A 22 -3.30 6.26 13.64
C GLU A 22 -3.64 6.54 12.19
N ILE A 23 -4.80 7.15 11.95
CA ILE A 23 -5.22 7.63 10.64
C ILE A 23 -4.99 9.13 10.61
N ILE A 24 -4.17 9.60 9.67
CA ILE A 24 -3.89 11.03 9.50
C ILE A 24 -4.10 11.45 8.03
N PRO A 25 -4.62 12.67 7.79
CA PRO A 25 -4.72 13.20 6.43
C PRO A 25 -3.34 13.64 5.90
N PRO A 26 -3.14 13.73 4.56
CA PRO A 26 -1.87 14.15 3.97
C PRO A 26 -1.37 15.51 4.46
N ALA A 27 -2.26 16.45 4.73
CA ALA A 27 -1.90 17.77 5.27
C ALA A 27 -1.23 17.69 6.65
N ALA A 28 -1.53 16.66 7.45
CA ALA A 28 -0.94 16.46 8.77
C ALA A 28 0.43 15.79 8.74
N ILE A 29 0.94 15.39 7.57
CA ILE A 29 2.24 14.70 7.43
C ILE A 29 3.41 15.50 7.98
N LYS A 30 3.33 16.83 7.95
CA LYS A 30 4.35 17.71 8.56
C LYS A 30 4.49 17.47 10.07
N ARG A 31 3.42 17.00 10.73
CA ARG A 31 3.43 16.63 12.15
C ARG A 31 4.23 15.37 12.42
N LEU A 32 4.42 14.51 11.41
CA LEU A 32 5.23 13.29 11.54
C LEU A 32 6.69 13.57 11.90
N LYS A 33 7.19 14.81 11.70
CA LYS A 33 8.51 15.20 12.20
C LYS A 33 8.63 15.10 13.72
N LYS A 34 7.51 15.18 14.44
CA LYS A 34 7.44 15.08 15.91
C LYS A 34 7.31 13.65 16.43
N TYR A 35 7.03 12.68 15.55
CA TYR A 35 6.85 11.27 15.95
C TYR A 35 8.14 10.48 15.77
N ASN A 36 8.94 10.39 16.81
CA ASN A 36 10.22 9.67 16.80
C ASN A 36 10.08 8.13 16.69
N ASN A 37 8.86 7.59 16.87
CA ASN A 37 8.61 6.14 16.99
C ASN A 37 7.83 5.55 15.81
N ILE A 38 7.70 6.24 14.68
CA ILE A 38 7.01 5.70 13.51
C ILE A 38 7.84 4.55 12.92
N LYS A 39 7.26 3.35 12.88
CA LYS A 39 7.90 2.14 12.35
C LYS A 39 7.51 1.83 10.91
N GLY A 40 6.37 2.34 10.44
CA GLY A 40 5.89 2.15 9.08
C GLY A 40 4.77 3.12 8.75
N ILE A 41 4.57 3.36 7.46
CA ILE A 41 3.53 4.24 6.94
C ILE A 41 2.77 3.49 5.84
N ILE A 42 1.44 3.61 5.86
CA ILE A 42 0.59 3.07 4.80
C ILE A 42 -0.13 4.23 4.10
N PHE A 43 0.03 4.32 2.80
CA PHE A 43 -0.76 5.21 1.95
C PHE A 43 -2.01 4.46 1.51
N SER A 44 -3.16 4.95 1.94
CA SER A 44 -4.46 4.36 1.59
C SER A 44 -4.80 4.53 0.12
N GLY A 45 -5.84 3.88 -0.33
CA GLY A 45 -6.56 4.25 -1.53
C GLY A 45 -7.21 5.64 -1.41
N GLY A 46 -7.88 6.06 -2.45
CA GLY A 46 -8.61 7.32 -2.48
C GLY A 46 -9.39 7.50 -3.77
N PRO A 47 -10.40 8.40 -3.77
CA PRO A 47 -11.23 8.66 -4.95
C PRO A 47 -10.53 9.53 -5.99
N SER A 48 -9.40 10.14 -5.62
CA SER A 48 -8.65 11.03 -6.49
C SER A 48 -7.80 10.25 -7.51
N THR A 49 -7.36 10.96 -8.56
CA THR A 49 -6.42 10.43 -9.55
C THR A 49 -5.13 11.24 -9.54
N VAL A 50 -4.00 10.57 -9.72
CA VAL A 50 -2.68 11.24 -9.88
C VAL A 50 -2.41 11.66 -11.33
N THR A 51 -3.35 11.41 -12.26
CA THR A 51 -3.22 11.78 -13.67
C THR A 51 -3.59 13.24 -13.93
N LYS A 52 -4.33 13.87 -13.01
CA LYS A 52 -4.68 15.30 -13.08
C LYS A 52 -3.50 16.19 -12.63
N ASN A 53 -3.52 17.45 -13.04
CA ASN A 53 -2.48 18.44 -12.67
C ASN A 53 -2.46 18.73 -11.17
N LYS A 54 -3.63 18.74 -10.51
CA LYS A 54 -3.75 18.89 -9.05
C LYS A 54 -4.20 17.55 -8.47
N PHE A 55 -3.38 16.94 -7.62
CA PHE A 55 -3.67 15.71 -6.91
C PHE A 55 -3.15 15.80 -5.47
N GLN A 56 -3.75 15.02 -4.58
CA GLN A 56 -3.26 14.92 -3.22
C GLN A 56 -1.86 14.29 -3.20
N THR A 57 -0.91 14.95 -2.59
CA THR A 57 0.48 14.52 -2.53
C THR A 57 1.05 14.68 -1.14
N ILE A 58 2.27 14.22 -0.96
CA ILE A 58 3.04 14.30 0.27
C ILE A 58 4.40 14.94 0.01
N PRO A 59 5.04 15.55 1.01
CA PRO A 59 6.39 16.05 0.89
C PRO A 59 7.38 14.93 0.55
N LYS A 60 8.21 15.14 -0.46
CA LYS A 60 9.26 14.16 -0.87
C LYS A 60 10.26 13.86 0.24
N ASP A 61 10.45 14.78 1.18
CA ASP A 61 11.35 14.59 2.33
C ASP A 61 10.92 13.46 3.26
N LEU A 62 9.67 13.01 3.19
CA LEU A 62 9.22 11.84 3.93
C LEU A 62 10.03 10.59 3.58
N PHE A 63 10.38 10.42 2.29
CA PHE A 63 11.14 9.27 1.81
C PHE A 63 12.59 9.28 2.28
N LYS A 64 13.17 10.46 2.57
CA LYS A 64 14.53 10.57 3.13
C LYS A 64 14.66 9.94 4.52
N LYS A 65 13.56 9.79 5.24
CA LYS A 65 13.55 9.18 6.58
C LYS A 65 13.72 7.67 6.57
N LYS A 66 13.66 7.02 5.40
CA LYS A 66 13.77 5.56 5.21
C LYS A 66 12.81 4.73 6.08
N ILE A 67 11.69 5.33 6.48
CA ILE A 67 10.60 4.61 7.14
C ILE A 67 9.95 3.72 6.08
N PRO A 68 9.71 2.43 6.35
CA PRO A 68 9.02 1.55 5.42
C PRO A 68 7.65 2.10 5.02
N ILE A 69 7.35 2.06 3.72
CA ILE A 69 6.09 2.58 3.16
C ILE A 69 5.40 1.51 2.34
N LEU A 70 4.10 1.33 2.55
CA LEU A 70 3.21 0.51 1.73
C LEU A 70 2.14 1.40 1.09
N GLY A 71 2.09 1.45 -0.24
CA GLY A 71 1.01 2.10 -0.99
C GLY A 71 -0.06 1.12 -1.43
N ILE A 72 -1.32 1.45 -1.19
CA ILE A 72 -2.50 0.65 -1.58
C ILE A 72 -3.30 1.44 -2.60
N CYS A 73 -3.55 0.88 -3.77
CA CYS A 73 -4.35 1.46 -4.86
C CYS A 73 -3.83 2.86 -5.24
N TYR A 74 -4.54 3.94 -4.89
CA TYR A 74 -4.07 5.32 -5.06
C TYR A 74 -2.67 5.53 -4.45
N GLY A 75 -2.41 4.97 -3.28
CA GLY A 75 -1.09 5.06 -2.61
C GLY A 75 0.04 4.47 -3.44
N LEU A 76 -0.18 3.36 -4.15
CA LEU A 76 0.77 2.81 -5.13
C LEU A 76 0.99 3.79 -6.28
N GLN A 77 -0.09 4.32 -6.85
CA GLN A 77 -0.02 5.23 -7.99
C GLN A 77 0.72 6.52 -7.63
N LEU A 78 0.47 7.05 -6.43
CA LEU A 78 1.18 8.21 -5.88
C LEU A 78 2.69 7.94 -5.74
N ILE A 79 3.07 6.81 -5.15
CA ILE A 79 4.47 6.37 -5.06
C ILE A 79 5.08 6.30 -6.46
N ALA A 80 4.44 5.62 -7.39
CA ALA A 80 4.93 5.48 -8.75
C ALA A 80 5.14 6.85 -9.41
N LYS A 81 4.20 7.78 -9.26
CA LYS A 81 4.32 9.16 -9.80
C LYS A 81 5.49 9.91 -9.19
N LEU A 82 5.65 9.86 -7.87
CA LEU A 82 6.70 10.59 -7.15
C LEU A 82 8.12 10.07 -7.47
N PHE A 83 8.24 8.80 -7.85
CA PHE A 83 9.52 8.17 -8.24
C PHE A 83 9.73 8.12 -9.77
N GLY A 84 8.97 8.89 -10.55
CA GLY A 84 9.17 9.06 -12.00
C GLY A 84 8.56 7.95 -12.86
N GLY A 85 7.69 7.13 -12.31
CA GLY A 85 6.81 6.24 -13.08
C GLY A 85 5.73 7.00 -13.84
N LYS A 86 5.02 6.29 -14.71
CA LYS A 86 3.86 6.86 -15.44
C LYS A 86 2.59 6.13 -15.07
N ILE A 87 1.53 6.89 -14.88
CA ILE A 87 0.18 6.40 -14.61
C ILE A 87 -0.72 6.82 -15.76
N LYS A 88 -1.61 5.95 -16.17
CA LYS A 88 -2.58 6.21 -17.23
C LYS A 88 -3.97 5.75 -16.80
N SER A 89 -4.99 6.53 -17.18
CA SER A 89 -6.38 6.11 -17.04
C SER A 89 -6.70 5.02 -18.06
N LEU A 90 -7.24 3.92 -17.58
CA LEU A 90 -7.60 2.76 -18.40
C LEU A 90 -9.09 2.74 -18.71
N LYS A 91 -9.65 3.87 -19.21
CA LYS A 91 -11.10 4.07 -19.44
C LYS A 91 -11.86 2.86 -20.02
N LYS A 92 -11.20 2.06 -20.89
CA LYS A 92 -11.78 0.85 -21.51
C LYS A 92 -11.39 -0.46 -20.83
N LYS A 93 -10.42 -0.44 -19.89
CA LYS A 93 -9.85 -1.63 -19.22
C LYS A 93 -9.78 -1.42 -17.71
N ARG A 94 -10.88 -0.87 -17.16
CA ARG A 94 -11.03 -0.70 -15.70
C ARG A 94 -11.01 -2.07 -15.03
N GLU A 95 -10.31 -2.19 -13.91
CA GLU A 95 -10.38 -3.39 -13.10
C GLU A 95 -11.24 -3.13 -11.85
N PHE A 96 -12.43 -3.72 -11.85
CA PHE A 96 -13.33 -3.74 -10.70
C PHE A 96 -13.72 -5.18 -10.39
N GLY A 97 -13.62 -5.55 -9.11
CA GLY A 97 -13.95 -6.88 -8.66
C GLY A 97 -12.75 -7.81 -8.56
N ARG A 98 -12.99 -9.09 -8.74
CA ARG A 98 -12.02 -10.16 -8.51
C ARG A 98 -11.05 -10.28 -9.70
N ALA A 99 -9.75 -10.22 -9.42
CA ALA A 99 -8.68 -10.46 -10.38
C ALA A 99 -7.70 -11.50 -9.85
N PHE A 100 -6.92 -12.13 -10.74
CA PHE A 100 -5.95 -13.15 -10.37
C PHE A 100 -4.53 -12.68 -10.60
N LEU A 101 -3.66 -12.90 -9.60
CA LEU A 101 -2.25 -12.53 -9.68
C LEU A 101 -1.47 -13.53 -10.53
N LEU A 102 -0.71 -12.99 -11.47
CA LEU A 102 0.15 -13.69 -12.43
C LEU A 102 1.62 -13.26 -12.22
N ASN A 103 2.56 -13.98 -12.87
CA ASN A 103 3.99 -13.62 -12.94
C ASN A 103 4.59 -13.27 -11.56
N ARG A 104 4.29 -14.09 -10.56
CA ARG A 104 4.64 -13.84 -9.16
C ARG A 104 6.12 -14.11 -8.90
N ARG A 105 6.80 -13.10 -8.36
CA ARG A 105 8.19 -13.19 -7.90
C ARG A 105 8.25 -13.27 -6.38
N SER A 106 9.36 -13.80 -5.86
CA SER A 106 9.61 -13.81 -4.41
C SER A 106 9.79 -12.39 -3.89
N SER A 107 9.11 -12.08 -2.79
CA SER A 107 9.19 -10.81 -2.07
C SER A 107 8.89 -11.03 -0.60
N LEU A 108 9.50 -10.22 0.28
CA LEU A 108 9.14 -10.21 1.70
C LEU A 108 7.67 -9.82 1.91
N LEU A 109 7.16 -8.89 1.10
CA LEU A 109 5.76 -8.45 1.19
C LEU A 109 4.78 -9.58 0.89
N THR A 110 5.10 -10.45 -0.06
CA THR A 110 4.21 -11.52 -0.52
C THR A 110 4.54 -12.90 0.03
N LYS A 111 5.47 -13.00 1.00
CA LYS A 111 5.84 -14.27 1.61
C LYS A 111 4.61 -14.95 2.22
N ASN A 112 4.35 -16.20 1.83
CA ASN A 112 3.18 -16.98 2.23
C ASN A 112 1.81 -16.41 1.80
N PHE A 113 1.77 -15.34 1.03
CA PHE A 113 0.52 -14.75 0.55
C PHE A 113 -0.19 -15.65 -0.46
N TYR A 114 0.56 -16.27 -1.34
CA TYR A 114 0.03 -17.11 -2.46
C TYR A 114 -0.36 -18.54 -2.05
N LYS A 115 -0.28 -18.92 -0.77
CA LYS A 115 -0.50 -20.31 -0.35
C LYS A 115 -1.93 -20.79 -0.56
N SER A 116 -2.92 -19.95 -0.31
CA SER A 116 -4.35 -20.32 -0.33
C SER A 116 -5.06 -19.92 -1.61
N SER A 117 -4.72 -18.78 -2.19
CA SER A 117 -5.37 -18.25 -3.38
C SER A 117 -4.53 -17.20 -4.07
N LYS A 118 -4.95 -16.85 -5.27
CA LYS A 118 -4.32 -15.81 -6.11
C LYS A 118 -5.28 -14.67 -6.39
N ALA A 119 -6.50 -14.73 -5.85
CA ALA A 119 -7.53 -13.75 -6.10
C ALA A 119 -7.35 -12.52 -5.21
N VAL A 120 -7.43 -11.36 -5.84
CA VAL A 120 -7.35 -10.05 -5.21
C VAL A 120 -8.52 -9.17 -5.66
N TRP A 121 -8.93 -8.24 -4.82
CA TRP A 121 -9.99 -7.29 -5.15
C TRP A 121 -9.42 -6.02 -5.75
N MET A 122 -9.81 -5.74 -6.98
CA MET A 122 -9.46 -4.53 -7.71
C MET A 122 -10.59 -3.52 -7.66
N SER A 123 -10.24 -2.24 -7.58
CA SER A 123 -11.18 -1.13 -7.64
C SER A 123 -10.44 0.12 -8.15
N HIS A 124 -10.10 0.13 -9.44
CA HIS A 124 -9.34 1.25 -10.01
C HIS A 124 -9.63 1.49 -11.50
N GLU A 125 -9.53 2.75 -11.90
CA GLU A 125 -9.56 3.19 -13.30
C GLU A 125 -8.17 3.53 -13.82
N ASP A 126 -7.27 3.93 -12.94
CA ASP A 126 -5.90 4.31 -13.28
C ASP A 126 -4.93 3.18 -12.93
N ALA A 127 -3.93 2.97 -13.76
CA ALA A 127 -2.88 1.99 -13.50
C ALA A 127 -1.48 2.57 -13.76
N VAL A 128 -0.50 2.04 -13.05
CA VAL A 128 0.90 2.30 -13.34
C VAL A 128 1.26 1.58 -14.64
N ILE A 129 1.72 2.33 -15.65
CA ILE A 129 2.08 1.79 -16.98
C ILE A 129 3.58 1.82 -17.23
N LYS A 130 4.34 2.62 -16.47
CA LYS A 130 5.80 2.65 -16.48
C LYS A 130 6.33 2.52 -15.07
N LEU A 131 7.16 1.52 -14.86
CA LEU A 131 7.81 1.25 -13.59
C LEU A 131 8.74 2.43 -13.20
N PRO A 132 8.71 2.92 -11.97
CA PRO A 132 9.68 3.90 -11.49
C PRO A 132 11.11 3.30 -11.49
N LYS A 133 12.11 4.18 -11.60
CA LYS A 133 13.52 3.78 -11.51
C LYS A 133 13.81 3.09 -10.17
N ASN A 134 14.60 2.02 -10.21
CA ASN A 134 14.99 1.20 -9.04
C ASN A 134 13.84 0.41 -8.37
N PHE A 135 12.68 0.34 -8.99
CA PHE A 135 11.61 -0.56 -8.57
C PHE A 135 11.66 -1.88 -9.35
N LYS A 136 11.12 -2.92 -8.75
CA LYS A 136 10.93 -4.24 -9.35
C LYS A 136 9.45 -4.60 -9.37
N VAL A 137 9.03 -5.34 -10.40
CA VAL A 137 7.68 -5.91 -10.46
C VAL A 137 7.70 -7.23 -9.70
N VAL A 138 6.76 -7.40 -8.77
CA VAL A 138 6.57 -8.62 -7.99
C VAL A 138 5.44 -9.48 -8.55
N ALA A 139 4.35 -8.85 -8.99
CA ALA A 139 3.24 -9.55 -9.62
C ALA A 139 2.46 -8.65 -10.59
N SER A 140 1.72 -9.28 -11.50
CA SER A 140 0.81 -8.65 -12.45
C SER A 140 -0.58 -9.27 -12.36
N THR A 141 -1.57 -8.64 -13.03
CA THR A 141 -2.84 -9.27 -13.42
C THR A 141 -2.93 -9.29 -14.94
N LYS A 142 -4.04 -9.82 -15.47
CA LYS A 142 -4.29 -9.80 -16.91
C LYS A 142 -4.31 -8.37 -17.47
N GLU A 143 -4.92 -7.43 -16.76
CA GLU A 143 -5.11 -6.05 -17.20
C GLU A 143 -4.04 -5.08 -16.65
N SER A 144 -3.44 -5.37 -15.50
CA SER A 144 -2.40 -4.54 -14.87
C SER A 144 -1.06 -5.28 -14.79
N ARG A 145 -0.07 -4.80 -15.55
CA ARG A 145 1.29 -5.39 -15.55
C ARG A 145 2.08 -5.07 -14.29
N LEU A 146 1.73 -4.01 -13.58
CA LEU A 146 2.47 -3.47 -12.43
C LEU A 146 1.58 -3.48 -11.18
N THR A 147 1.05 -4.66 -10.84
CA THR A 147 0.07 -4.84 -9.75
C THR A 147 0.73 -4.82 -8.38
N ILE A 148 1.91 -5.41 -8.25
CA ILE A 148 2.76 -5.32 -7.04
C ILE A 148 4.13 -4.87 -7.48
N ILE A 149 4.61 -3.79 -6.89
CA ILE A 149 5.96 -3.26 -7.12
C ILE A 149 6.69 -3.01 -5.82
N GLU A 150 8.01 -3.07 -5.85
CA GLU A 150 8.85 -2.81 -4.67
C GLU A 150 10.17 -2.15 -5.01
N ASN A 151 10.65 -1.32 -4.08
CA ASN A 151 12.02 -0.86 -3.97
C ASN A 151 12.52 -1.27 -2.57
N THR A 152 13.19 -2.39 -2.48
CA THR A 152 13.64 -2.96 -1.20
C THR A 152 14.72 -2.14 -0.53
N LYS A 153 15.57 -1.45 -1.32
CA LYS A 153 16.62 -0.55 -0.81
C LYS A 153 16.02 0.63 -0.04
N GLU A 154 14.95 1.20 -0.57
CA GLU A 154 14.24 2.34 0.06
C GLU A 154 13.10 1.86 0.97
N LYS A 155 12.86 0.55 1.09
CA LYS A 155 11.75 -0.07 1.85
C LYS A 155 10.37 0.45 1.42
N ILE A 156 10.18 0.63 0.11
CA ILE A 156 8.94 1.13 -0.48
C ILE A 156 8.26 0.02 -1.26
N TYR A 157 7.01 -0.20 -0.96
CA TYR A 157 6.18 -1.28 -1.51
C TYR A 157 4.85 -0.72 -1.99
N GLY A 158 4.28 -1.32 -3.01
CA GLY A 158 2.95 -0.91 -3.48
C GLY A 158 2.16 -2.08 -4.04
N VAL A 159 0.86 -2.07 -3.76
CA VAL A 159 -0.13 -3.01 -4.29
C VAL A 159 -1.29 -2.24 -4.92
N GLN A 160 -1.73 -2.66 -6.11
CA GLN A 160 -2.85 -2.02 -6.80
C GLN A 160 -4.21 -2.47 -6.23
N PHE A 161 -4.29 -3.67 -5.71
CA PHE A 161 -5.48 -4.23 -5.08
C PHE A 161 -5.64 -3.78 -3.63
N HIS A 162 -6.79 -4.11 -3.04
CA HIS A 162 -7.16 -3.79 -1.67
C HIS A 162 -6.99 -5.01 -0.74
N PRO A 163 -5.86 -5.15 -0.03
CA PRO A 163 -5.63 -6.27 0.90
C PRO A 163 -6.49 -6.20 2.15
N GLU A 164 -7.05 -5.03 2.47
CA GLU A 164 -7.92 -4.82 3.63
C GLU A 164 -9.31 -5.42 3.45
N ILE A 165 -9.75 -5.59 2.20
CA ILE A 165 -11.10 -6.08 1.86
C ILE A 165 -11.14 -7.60 1.94
N THR A 166 -12.24 -8.15 2.42
CA THR A 166 -12.46 -9.60 2.60
C THR A 166 -12.40 -10.41 1.30
N HIS A 167 -12.70 -9.78 0.16
CA HIS A 167 -12.64 -10.38 -1.18
C HIS A 167 -11.20 -10.55 -1.71
N THR A 168 -10.19 -9.99 -1.04
CA THR A 168 -8.79 -10.32 -1.29
C THR A 168 -8.42 -11.52 -0.43
N ASP A 169 -8.19 -12.65 -1.08
CA ASP A 169 -7.81 -13.87 -0.41
C ASP A 169 -6.49 -13.68 0.35
N ASN A 170 -6.48 -14.08 1.62
CA ASN A 170 -5.30 -13.97 2.49
C ASN A 170 -4.69 -12.54 2.60
N GLY A 171 -5.48 -11.48 2.36
CA GLY A 171 -5.01 -10.08 2.40
C GLY A 171 -4.33 -9.70 3.73
N LYS A 172 -4.76 -10.31 4.84
CA LYS A 172 -4.11 -10.16 6.16
C LYS A 172 -2.63 -10.51 6.14
N GLN A 173 -2.17 -11.41 5.26
CA GLN A 173 -0.77 -11.80 5.16
C GLN A 173 0.12 -10.66 4.63
N ILE A 174 -0.40 -9.82 3.74
CA ILE A 174 0.31 -8.61 3.26
C ILE A 174 0.63 -7.68 4.44
N PHE A 175 -0.38 -7.40 5.30
CA PHE A 175 -0.16 -6.58 6.50
C PHE A 175 0.79 -7.24 7.50
N LYS A 176 0.69 -8.56 7.74
CA LYS A 176 1.64 -9.29 8.60
C LYS A 176 3.08 -9.14 8.12
N ASN A 177 3.29 -9.33 6.83
CA ASN A 177 4.62 -9.22 6.24
C ASN A 177 5.16 -7.79 6.32
N PHE A 178 4.33 -6.79 5.98
CA PHE A 178 4.72 -5.40 6.10
C PHE A 178 5.08 -5.03 7.55
N LEU A 179 4.21 -5.32 8.50
CA LEU A 179 4.41 -4.93 9.89
C LEU A 179 5.57 -5.68 10.56
N PHE A 180 5.63 -7.00 10.42
CA PHE A 180 6.54 -7.84 11.22
C PHE A 180 7.84 -8.20 10.49
N LYS A 181 7.85 -8.23 9.15
CA LYS A 181 9.05 -8.57 8.37
C LYS A 181 9.77 -7.34 7.82
N ILE A 182 9.02 -6.35 7.36
CA ILE A 182 9.58 -5.15 6.73
C ILE A 182 9.79 -4.04 7.75
N CYS A 183 8.80 -3.73 8.59
CA CYS A 183 8.90 -2.72 9.65
C CYS A 183 9.56 -3.23 10.93
N ASN A 184 9.78 -4.54 11.09
CA ASN A 184 10.35 -5.18 12.28
C ASN A 184 9.62 -4.83 13.59
N ILE A 185 8.29 -4.66 13.52
CA ILE A 185 7.47 -4.35 14.69
C ILE A 185 7.36 -5.61 15.55
N LYS A 186 7.65 -5.51 16.85
CA LYS A 186 7.38 -6.57 17.83
C LYS A 186 5.93 -6.47 18.28
N LYS A 187 5.22 -7.60 18.40
CA LYS A 187 3.87 -7.65 18.97
C LYS A 187 3.94 -7.29 20.46
N LYS A 188 3.59 -6.05 20.81
CA LYS A 188 3.54 -5.59 22.22
C LYS A 188 2.23 -4.91 22.57
N TRP A 189 1.35 -4.69 21.60
CA TRP A 189 0.11 -3.96 21.80
C TRP A 189 -1.07 -4.92 21.93
N ASN A 190 -1.87 -4.76 22.98
CA ASN A 190 -3.18 -5.36 23.14
C ASN A 190 -4.18 -4.29 23.57
N ILE A 191 -5.46 -4.52 23.33
CA ILE A 191 -6.54 -3.56 23.57
C ILE A 191 -6.63 -3.11 25.03
N ALA A 192 -6.16 -3.93 25.97
CA ALA A 192 -6.13 -3.62 27.40
C ALA A 192 -5.15 -2.48 27.78
N SER A 193 -4.17 -2.16 26.91
CA SER A 193 -3.20 -1.08 27.17
C SER A 193 -3.71 0.33 26.82
N GLN A 194 -4.97 0.47 26.37
CA GLN A 194 -5.58 1.78 26.08
C GLN A 194 -6.29 2.45 27.28
N LYS A 195 -6.27 1.83 28.47
CA LYS A 195 -6.93 2.34 29.67
C LYS A 195 -5.99 3.04 30.66
N GLN A 196 -4.93 3.68 30.14
CA GLN A 196 -4.11 4.60 30.94
C GLN A 196 -3.96 5.93 30.24
#